data_e29c10c64c1fd326d037257d7b130101
#
_entry.id   e29c10c64c1fd326d037257d7b130101
#
_cell.length_a   1.000
_cell.length_b   1.000
_cell.length_c   1.000
_cell.angle_alpha   90.00
_cell.angle_beta   90.00
_cell.angle_gamma   90.00
#
_symmetry.space_group_name_H-M   'P 1'
#
loop_
_entity.id
_entity.type
_entity.pdbx_description
1 polymer ?
#
loop_
_entity_poly.entity_id
_entity_poly.type
_entity_poly.pdbx_seq_one_letter_code
_entity_poly.pdbx_strand_id
1 'polypeptide(L)'
;MNLNEPSTAGTAPDAAEEIHDEVEIEVYGKQNVRPPKAKRYVIRIDKVKHTVHVPHMTGRQLLELAGKMPPEKYSISQKLHGGQVKTIGLDEVADFTCPGVERFMTLPLDQTEG
;
A
#
# COMPACT_ATOMS: atom_id res chain seq x y z
N MET A 1 23.34 -31.16 14.49
CA MET A 1 23.11 -30.35 14.29
C MET A 1 22.86 -29.61 14.00
N ASN A 2 22.62 -29.99 13.91
CA ASN A 2 22.17 -29.08 13.66
C ASN A 2 22.02 -28.46 13.18
N LEU A 3 21.81 -29.04 13.22
CA LEU A 3 21.56 -28.26 12.93
C LEU A 3 21.31 -27.57 12.40
N ASN A 4 21.09 -28.04 12.49
CA ASN A 4 20.72 -27.18 12.15
C ASN A 4 20.51 -26.47 11.90
N GLU A 5 20.44 -26.80 12.14
CA GLU A 5 20.16 -25.89 12.09
C GLU A 5 20.26 -25.06 11.77
N PRO A 6 20.28 -25.59 11.87
CA PRO A 6 20.17 -24.50 11.67
C PRO A 6 20.16 -23.63 11.49
N SER A 7 20.03 -23.98 11.60
CA SER A 7 19.82 -22.98 11.45
C SER A 7 19.73 -22.07 11.31
N THR A 8 19.79 -22.45 11.49
CA THR A 8 19.56 -21.46 11.43
C THR A 8 19.54 -20.48 11.27
N ALA A 9 19.65 -20.88 11.40
CA ALA A 9 19.46 -19.89 11.35
C ALA A 9 19.45 -19.01 11.06
N GLY A 10 19.33 -19.15 11.08
CA GLY A 10 19.11 -18.19 10.88
C GLY A 10 18.95 -17.52 10.54
N THR A 11 18.73 -17.65 10.38
CA THR A 11 18.53 -16.91 10.04
C THR A 11 17.98 -16.12 9.93
N ALA A 12 17.60 -16.51 10.28
CA ALA A 12 16.98 -15.61 10.36
C ALA A 12 16.64 -14.59 9.54
N PRO A 13 17.23 -13.99 9.27
CA PRO A 13 16.82 -13.07 8.32
C PRO A 13 16.12 -13.72 7.21
N ASP A 14 16.26 -14.98 7.14
CA ASP A 14 15.64 -15.63 6.03
C ASP A 14 14.17 -15.54 6.13
N ALA A 15 13.64 -15.65 7.30
CA ALA A 15 12.20 -15.54 7.41
C ALA A 15 11.76 -14.15 6.99
N ALA A 16 12.53 -13.15 7.32
CA ALA A 16 12.15 -11.82 6.95
C ALA A 16 12.21 -11.64 5.46
N GLU A 17 12.93 -12.48 4.78
CA GLU A 17 13.02 -12.31 3.35
C GLU A 17 12.09 -13.20 2.59
N GLU A 18 11.26 -13.93 3.29
CA GLU A 18 10.30 -14.75 2.61
C GLU A 18 9.31 -13.86 1.88
N ILE A 19 9.03 -14.20 0.63
CA ILE A 19 8.14 -13.41 -0.19
C ILE A 19 6.80 -14.11 -0.25
N HIS A 20 5.77 -13.42 0.17
CA HIS A 20 4.42 -13.96 0.14
C HIS A 20 3.84 -13.87 -1.26
N ASP A 21 2.90 -14.72 -1.59
CA ASP A 21 2.26 -14.62 -2.89
C ASP A 21 1.40 -13.37 -2.95
N GLU A 22 0.61 -13.10 -1.93
CA GLU A 22 -0.29 -11.97 -1.95
C GLU A 22 -0.44 -11.41 -0.54
N VAL A 23 -0.46 -10.10 -0.43
CA VAL A 23 -0.64 -9.43 0.85
C VAL A 23 -1.72 -8.37 0.69
N GLU A 24 -2.71 -8.40 1.57
CA GLU A 24 -3.72 -7.35 1.61
C GLU A 24 -3.23 -6.32 2.63
N ILE A 25 -2.83 -5.14 2.16
CA ILE A 25 -2.15 -4.20 3.05
C ILE A 25 -3.06 -3.66 4.13
N GLU A 26 -4.37 -3.59 3.90
CA GLU A 26 -5.29 -3.06 4.89
C GLU A 26 -5.25 -3.87 6.18
N VAL A 27 -5.09 -5.17 6.07
CA VAL A 27 -5.05 -6.04 7.25
C VAL A 27 -3.86 -5.66 8.13
N TYR A 28 -2.71 -5.43 7.50
CA TYR A 28 -1.51 -5.06 8.25
C TYR A 28 -1.59 -3.62 8.75
N GLY A 29 -2.16 -2.73 7.93
CA GLY A 29 -2.29 -1.33 8.31
C GLY A 29 -3.14 -1.15 9.54
N LYS A 30 -4.22 -1.91 9.65
CA LYS A 30 -5.08 -1.81 10.82
C LYS A 30 -4.37 -2.24 12.10
N GLN A 31 -3.36 -3.08 11.98
CA GLN A 31 -2.59 -3.53 13.12
C GLN A 31 -1.32 -2.71 13.30
N ASN A 32 -1.10 -1.73 12.44
CA ASN A 32 0.08 -0.87 12.46
C ASN A 32 1.36 -1.72 12.34
N VAL A 33 1.30 -2.74 11.49
CA VAL A 33 2.41 -3.65 11.27
C VAL A 33 2.84 -3.52 9.81
N ARG A 34 4.14 -3.59 9.59
CA ARG A 34 4.68 -3.50 8.23
C ARG A 34 4.27 -4.73 7.44
N PRO A 35 3.66 -4.55 6.27
CA PRO A 35 3.32 -5.71 5.43
C PRO A 35 4.59 -6.41 4.96
N PRO A 36 4.57 -7.72 4.84
CA PRO A 36 5.72 -8.44 4.28
C PRO A 36 5.81 -8.20 2.79
N LYS A 37 6.97 -8.49 2.23
CA LYS A 37 7.13 -8.38 0.79
C LYS A 37 6.29 -9.46 0.12
N ALA A 38 5.70 -9.12 -1.01
CA ALA A 38 4.81 -10.02 -1.71
C ALA A 38 4.98 -9.88 -3.20
N LYS A 39 4.53 -10.90 -3.93
CA LYS A 39 4.53 -10.85 -5.38
C LYS A 39 3.44 -9.90 -5.87
N ARG A 40 2.37 -9.75 -5.11
CA ARG A 40 1.32 -8.82 -5.44
C ARG A 40 0.70 -8.29 -4.16
N TYR A 41 0.14 -7.10 -4.26
CA TYR A 41 -0.45 -6.43 -3.10
C TYR A 41 -1.89 -6.08 -3.43
N VAL A 42 -2.79 -6.34 -2.49
CA VAL A 42 -4.19 -5.92 -2.62
C VAL A 42 -4.33 -4.62 -1.86
N ILE A 43 -4.74 -3.57 -2.57
CA ILE A 43 -4.95 -2.26 -1.97
C ILE A 43 -6.40 -1.87 -2.20
N ARG A 44 -6.95 -1.09 -1.30
CA ARG A 44 -8.33 -0.60 -1.45
C ARG A 44 -8.27 0.88 -1.80
N ILE A 45 -8.92 1.24 -2.89
CA ILE A 45 -9.08 2.65 -3.24
C ILE A 45 -10.58 2.92 -3.20
N ASP A 46 -10.98 3.83 -2.34
CA ASP A 46 -12.38 4.07 -2.02
C ASP A 46 -13.00 2.75 -1.53
N LYS A 47 -13.92 2.17 -2.23
CA LYS A 47 -14.53 0.92 -1.78
C LYS A 47 -14.11 -0.27 -2.61
N VAL A 48 -13.18 -0.08 -3.54
CA VAL A 48 -12.83 -1.13 -4.49
C VAL A 48 -11.43 -1.64 -4.21
N LYS A 49 -11.28 -2.94 -4.16
CA LYS A 49 -9.97 -3.56 -3.99
C LYS A 49 -9.32 -3.74 -5.34
N HIS A 50 -8.04 -3.46 -5.40
CA HIS A 50 -7.24 -3.64 -6.62
C HIS A 50 -6.02 -4.48 -6.28
N THR A 51 -5.64 -5.35 -7.20
CA THR A 51 -4.43 -6.15 -7.03
C THR A 51 -3.36 -5.58 -7.93
N VAL A 52 -2.22 -5.25 -7.35
CA VAL A 52 -1.11 -4.69 -8.11
C VAL A 52 0.14 -5.53 -7.89
N HIS A 53 1.03 -5.53 -8.86
CA HIS A 53 2.22 -6.36 -8.82
C HIS A 53 3.49 -5.54 -8.58
N VAL A 54 3.34 -4.38 -7.95
CA VAL A 54 4.45 -3.51 -7.62
C VAL A 54 4.31 -3.10 -6.15
N PRO A 55 5.42 -2.82 -5.47
CA PRO A 55 5.37 -2.47 -4.04
C PRO A 55 5.07 -1.01 -3.76
N HIS A 56 4.96 -0.19 -4.78
CA HIS A 56 4.65 1.23 -4.59
C HIS A 56 4.08 1.80 -5.87
N MET A 57 3.34 2.88 -5.76
CA MET A 57 2.78 3.59 -6.90
C MET A 57 2.72 5.06 -6.55
N THR A 58 2.77 5.92 -7.56
CA THR A 58 2.58 7.34 -7.32
C THR A 58 1.10 7.65 -7.16
N GLY A 59 0.79 8.82 -6.62
CA GLY A 59 -0.61 9.25 -6.52
C GLY A 59 -1.28 9.25 -7.88
N ARG A 60 -0.57 9.70 -8.92
CA ARG A 60 -1.11 9.69 -10.28
C ARG A 60 -1.45 8.27 -10.72
N GLN A 61 -0.56 7.31 -10.47
CA GLN A 61 -0.81 5.94 -10.86
C GLN A 61 -2.00 5.35 -10.10
N LEU A 62 -2.13 5.70 -8.82
CA LEU A 62 -3.25 5.20 -8.03
C LEU A 62 -4.58 5.76 -8.56
N LEU A 63 -4.59 7.04 -8.94
CA LEU A 63 -5.81 7.64 -9.50
C LEU A 63 -6.15 6.99 -10.83
N GLU A 64 -5.15 6.74 -11.66
CA GLU A 64 -5.40 6.08 -12.94
C GLU A 64 -5.93 4.67 -12.72
N LEU A 65 -5.38 3.95 -11.77
CA LEU A 65 -5.84 2.60 -11.47
C LEU A 65 -7.30 2.63 -11.06
N ALA A 66 -7.71 3.64 -10.32
CA ALA A 66 -9.08 3.77 -9.84
C ALA A 66 -10.01 4.35 -10.90
N GLY A 67 -9.51 4.67 -12.09
CA GLY A 67 -10.34 5.23 -13.15
C GLY A 67 -10.66 6.71 -12.94
N LYS A 68 -9.91 7.40 -12.09
CA LYS A 68 -10.14 8.82 -11.82
C LYS A 68 -9.30 9.63 -12.79
N MET A 69 -9.90 9.97 -13.92
CA MET A 69 -9.19 10.60 -15.03
C MET A 69 -9.86 11.92 -15.40
N PRO A 70 -9.10 12.95 -15.68
CA PRO A 70 -7.64 12.96 -15.59
C PRO A 70 -7.21 13.09 -14.13
N PRO A 71 -6.05 12.57 -13.77
CA PRO A 71 -5.64 12.56 -12.37
C PRO A 71 -5.55 13.95 -11.75
N GLU A 72 -5.25 14.97 -12.55
CA GLU A 72 -5.10 16.32 -12.03
C GLU A 72 -6.40 16.88 -11.49
N LYS A 73 -7.53 16.28 -11.80
CA LYS A 73 -8.82 16.75 -11.31
C LYS A 73 -9.28 16.03 -10.05
N TYR A 74 -8.41 15.22 -9.47
CA TYR A 74 -8.75 14.49 -8.26
C TYR A 74 -7.63 14.62 -7.25
N SER A 75 -7.98 14.46 -5.98
CA SER A 75 -6.97 14.28 -4.95
C SER A 75 -7.04 12.84 -4.46
N ILE A 76 -5.92 12.35 -3.92
CA ILE A 76 -5.88 11.02 -3.36
C ILE A 76 -5.18 11.12 -2.00
N SER A 77 -5.69 10.40 -1.03
CA SER A 77 -5.16 10.40 0.32
C SER A 77 -5.05 8.97 0.82
N GLN A 78 -4.19 8.75 1.80
CA GLN A 78 -4.12 7.45 2.45
C GLN A 78 -4.64 7.59 3.87
N LYS A 79 -5.44 6.62 4.28
CA LYS A 79 -5.92 6.55 5.65
C LYS A 79 -4.92 5.72 6.43
N LEU A 80 -4.47 6.28 7.55
CA LEU A 80 -3.45 5.66 8.35
C LEU A 80 -4.04 5.11 9.65
N HIS A 81 -3.30 4.21 10.27
CA HIS A 81 -3.66 3.66 11.56
C HIS A 81 -3.90 4.81 12.53
N GLY A 82 -4.95 4.71 13.30
CA GLY A 82 -5.32 5.79 14.22
C GLY A 82 -6.24 6.82 13.63
N GLY A 83 -6.60 6.67 12.36
CA GLY A 83 -7.59 7.55 11.73
C GLY A 83 -7.03 8.75 11.02
N GLN A 84 -5.72 8.94 11.02
CA GLN A 84 -5.14 10.06 10.31
C GLN A 84 -5.27 9.88 8.80
N VAL A 85 -5.40 10.99 8.09
CA VAL A 85 -5.50 10.98 6.64
C VAL A 85 -4.39 11.87 6.10
N LYS A 86 -3.62 11.34 5.16
CA LYS A 86 -2.52 12.09 4.57
C LYS A 86 -2.70 12.16 3.08
N THR A 87 -2.72 13.36 2.52
CA THR A 87 -2.84 13.55 1.08
C THR A 87 -1.55 13.13 0.39
N ILE A 88 -1.68 12.48 -0.76
CA ILE A 88 -0.56 12.03 -1.56
C ILE A 88 -0.51 12.90 -2.81
N GLY A 89 0.66 13.48 -3.10
CA GLY A 89 0.83 14.26 -4.31
C GLY A 89 0.82 13.37 -5.54
N LEU A 90 0.56 13.97 -6.70
CA LEU A 90 0.51 13.18 -7.94
C LEU A 90 1.82 12.47 -8.22
N ASP A 91 2.93 13.12 -7.93
CA ASP A 91 4.23 12.50 -8.17
C ASP A 91 4.85 11.93 -6.90
N GLU A 92 4.13 11.93 -5.82
CA GLU A 92 4.60 11.37 -4.56
C GLU A 92 4.36 9.86 -4.57
N VAL A 93 5.31 9.10 -4.07
CA VAL A 93 5.24 7.64 -4.05
C VAL A 93 4.56 7.18 -2.78
N ALA A 94 3.57 6.32 -2.92
CA ALA A 94 2.95 5.63 -1.80
C ALA A 94 3.56 4.24 -1.74
N ASP A 95 4.14 3.88 -0.59
CA ASP A 95 4.84 2.63 -0.42
C ASP A 95 3.92 1.65 0.30
N PHE A 96 3.59 0.56 -0.35
CA PHE A 96 2.65 -0.43 0.18
C PHE A 96 3.25 -1.29 1.28
N THR A 97 4.54 -1.15 1.55
CA THR A 97 5.18 -1.89 2.62
C THR A 97 5.39 -1.05 3.87
N CYS A 98 4.92 0.20 3.89
CA CYS A 98 5.01 1.02 5.09
C CYS A 98 3.98 0.57 6.10
N PRO A 99 4.30 0.58 7.39
CA PRO A 99 3.32 0.21 8.40
C PRO A 99 2.23 1.28 8.53
N GLY A 100 1.05 0.85 8.91
CA GLY A 100 -0.01 1.79 9.23
C GLY A 100 -0.86 2.29 8.09
N VAL A 101 -0.55 1.95 6.84
CA VAL A 101 -1.36 2.39 5.71
C VAL A 101 -2.52 1.42 5.56
N GLU A 102 -3.74 1.93 5.69
CA GLU A 102 -4.92 1.07 5.62
C GLU A 102 -5.53 1.05 4.23
N ARG A 103 -5.82 2.21 3.69
CA ARG A 103 -6.48 2.27 2.38
C ARG A 103 -6.32 3.66 1.79
N PHE A 104 -6.80 3.82 0.57
CA PHE A 104 -6.70 5.08 -0.15
C PHE A 104 -8.10 5.60 -0.43
N MET A 105 -8.22 6.93 -0.52
CA MET A 105 -9.49 7.58 -0.77
C MET A 105 -9.28 8.67 -1.80
N THR A 106 -10.24 8.84 -2.69
CA THR A 106 -10.15 9.89 -3.72
C THR A 106 -11.28 10.87 -3.54
N LEU A 107 -11.04 12.11 -3.96
CA LEU A 107 -12.05 13.13 -4.00
C LEU A 107 -11.87 13.95 -5.27
N PRO A 108 -12.95 14.29 -5.96
CA PRO A 108 -12.81 15.21 -7.08
C PRO A 108 -12.45 16.59 -6.55
N LEU A 109 -11.55 17.25 -7.24
CA LEU A 109 -11.24 18.62 -6.89
C LEU A 109 -12.39 19.51 -7.38
N ASP A 110 -12.71 20.48 -6.56
CA ASP A 110 -13.84 21.30 -6.91
C ASP A 110 -13.46 22.21 -8.03
N GLN A 111 -14.15 22.04 -9.09
CA GLN A 111 -13.85 22.82 -10.24
C GLN A 111 -14.87 23.80 -10.49
N THR A 112 -15.88 23.81 -9.68
CA THR A 112 -16.99 24.56 -10.10
C THR A 112 -16.78 25.94 -9.86
N GLU A 113 -15.86 26.17 -9.18
CA GLU A 113 -15.61 27.28 -8.99
C GLU A 113 -15.63 27.85 -10.07
N GLY A 114 -15.75 27.54 -10.53
CA GLY A 114 -15.96 28.25 -11.64
C GLY A 114 -16.86 28.29 -12.11
#